data_0b07ea456eeb8628e5c8987a659098cb
#
_entry.id   0b07ea456eeb8628e5c8987a659098cb
#
_cell.length_a   1.000
_cell.length_b   1.000
_cell.length_c   1.000
_cell.angle_alpha   90.00
_cell.angle_beta   90.00
_cell.angle_gamma   90.00
#
_symmetry.space_group_name_H-M   'P 1'
#
loop_
_entity.id
_entity.type
_entity.pdbx_description
1 polymer ?
#
loop_
_entity_poly.entity_id
_entity_poly.type
_entity_poly.pdbx_seq_one_letter_code
_entity_poly.pdbx_strand_id
1 'polypeptide(L)'
;MHLFRVTAITDEVFQAFQRLIPQLTSNVPPPTRADLEALVAFEGSILLAASLVDGSPIIGVATLSLVRAPTGVHGRLEDVIVDESVRGQGVGAALTEDVIRLAREMGANYLALTSNPRREAANRLYQRLGFKRWETNVYRFDL
;
A
#
# COMPACT_ATOMS: atom_id res chain seq x y z
N MET A 1 15.71 -8.69 0.83
CA MET A 1 14.72 -7.60 0.88
C MET A 1 14.27 -7.44 2.32
N HIS A 2 14.28 -6.23 2.81
CA HIS A 2 13.87 -5.89 4.17
C HIS A 2 12.51 -5.20 4.13
N LEU A 3 11.49 -5.81 4.76
CA LEU A 3 10.14 -5.25 4.91
C LEU A 3 9.95 -4.78 6.35
N PHE A 4 9.35 -3.62 6.53
CA PHE A 4 9.13 -3.09 7.87
C PHE A 4 7.90 -2.19 7.93
N ARG A 5 7.31 -2.11 9.13
CA ARG A 5 6.23 -1.17 9.42
C ARG A 5 6.83 0.19 9.73
N VAL A 6 6.30 1.22 9.09
CA VAL A 6 6.65 2.62 9.37
C VAL A 6 5.82 3.09 10.56
N THR A 7 6.49 3.41 11.67
CA THR A 7 5.85 3.90 12.90
C THR A 7 6.22 5.34 13.23
N ALA A 8 7.24 5.87 12.57
CA ALA A 8 7.67 7.26 12.71
C ALA A 8 8.10 7.79 11.35
N ILE A 9 7.89 9.08 11.12
CA ILE A 9 8.26 9.73 9.86
C ILE A 9 9.65 10.32 9.98
N THR A 10 10.62 9.55 9.53
CA THR A 10 12.01 10.00 9.38
C THR A 10 12.17 10.81 8.09
N ASP A 11 13.30 11.49 7.93
CA ASP A 11 13.62 12.20 6.68
C ASP A 11 13.65 11.23 5.49
N GLU A 12 14.17 10.03 5.67
CA GLU A 12 14.18 8.98 4.64
C GLU A 12 12.75 8.60 4.20
N VAL A 13 11.85 8.37 5.15
CA VAL A 13 10.44 8.07 4.84
C VAL A 13 9.81 9.23 4.07
N PHE A 14 9.98 10.46 4.55
CA PHE A 14 9.43 11.64 3.87
C PHE A 14 9.97 11.77 2.45
N GLN A 15 11.28 11.66 2.26
CA GLN A 15 11.91 11.74 0.93
C GLN A 15 11.45 10.61 0.01
N ALA A 16 11.27 9.41 0.54
CA ALA A 16 10.75 8.29 -0.23
C ALA A 16 9.36 8.59 -0.81
N PHE A 17 8.45 9.17 -0.03
CA PHE A 17 7.12 9.54 -0.51
C PHE A 17 7.16 10.67 -1.55
N GLN A 18 8.06 11.65 -1.40
CA GLN A 18 8.25 12.69 -2.41
C GLN A 18 8.66 12.10 -3.77
N ARG A 19 9.43 11.02 -3.76
CA ARG A 19 9.90 10.31 -4.97
C ARG A 19 8.87 9.33 -5.52
N LEU A 20 8.20 8.58 -4.65
CA LEU A 20 7.33 7.46 -5.05
C LEU A 20 5.93 7.90 -5.48
N ILE A 21 5.31 8.87 -4.81
CA ILE A 21 3.94 9.30 -5.14
C ILE A 21 3.80 9.75 -6.60
N PRO A 22 4.71 10.56 -7.16
CA PRO A 22 4.63 10.94 -8.59
C PRO A 22 4.70 9.74 -9.54
N GLN A 23 5.25 8.61 -9.12
CA GLN A 23 5.28 7.38 -9.92
C GLN A 23 3.95 6.61 -9.90
N LEU A 24 3.08 6.91 -8.94
CA LEU A 24 1.72 6.34 -8.86
C LEU A 24 0.70 7.23 -9.57
N THR A 25 0.73 8.52 -9.29
CA THR A 25 -0.27 9.47 -9.77
C THR A 25 0.28 10.89 -9.86
N SER A 26 -0.23 11.65 -10.81
CA SER A 26 -0.03 13.10 -10.93
C SER A 26 -1.25 13.91 -10.48
N ASN A 27 -2.33 13.23 -10.07
CA ASN A 27 -3.61 13.89 -9.76
C ASN A 27 -3.63 14.51 -8.35
N VAL A 28 -2.72 14.09 -7.48
CA VAL A 28 -2.57 14.62 -6.14
C VAL A 28 -1.10 14.95 -5.88
N PRO A 29 -0.80 16.00 -5.10
CA PRO A 29 0.58 16.29 -4.71
C PRO A 29 1.09 15.21 -3.75
N PRO A 30 2.43 15.04 -3.65
CA PRO A 30 3.00 14.21 -2.60
C PRO A 30 2.56 14.68 -1.20
N PRO A 31 2.40 13.76 -0.23
CA PRO A 31 1.96 14.12 1.10
C PRO A 31 3.00 15.00 1.82
N THR A 32 2.51 15.89 2.67
CA THR A 32 3.36 16.62 3.59
C THR A 32 3.85 15.70 4.72
N ARG A 33 4.86 16.13 5.46
CA ARG A 33 5.29 15.39 6.65
C ARG A 33 4.13 15.23 7.66
N ALA A 34 3.33 16.27 7.85
CA ALA A 34 2.18 16.23 8.75
C ALA A 34 1.13 15.22 8.29
N ASP A 35 0.88 15.11 6.98
CA ASP A 35 -0.03 14.09 6.44
C ASP A 35 0.47 12.68 6.75
N LEU A 36 1.77 12.42 6.59
CA LEU A 36 2.37 11.12 6.88
C LEU A 36 2.36 10.81 8.38
N GLU A 37 2.62 11.80 9.22
CA GLU A 37 2.52 11.65 10.68
C GLU A 37 1.09 11.30 11.10
N ALA A 38 0.08 11.97 10.53
CA ALA A 38 -1.32 11.65 10.75
C ALA A 38 -1.68 10.24 10.28
N LEU A 39 -1.13 9.80 9.13
CA LEU A 39 -1.33 8.46 8.61
C LEU A 39 -0.82 7.38 9.59
N VAL A 40 0.41 7.50 10.08
CA VAL A 40 0.99 6.50 10.98
C VAL A 40 0.38 6.55 12.39
N ALA A 41 -0.18 7.68 12.80
CA ALA A 41 -0.91 7.82 14.05
C ALA A 41 -2.33 7.29 13.98
N PHE A 42 -2.90 7.15 12.78
CA PHE A 42 -4.26 6.65 12.60
C PHE A 42 -4.32 5.15 12.84
N GLU A 43 -5.09 4.72 13.82
CA GLU A 43 -5.16 3.32 14.27
C GLU A 43 -5.63 2.36 13.16
N GLY A 44 -6.49 2.83 12.26
CA GLY A 44 -7.03 2.05 11.14
C GLY A 44 -6.08 1.90 9.96
N SER A 45 -4.85 2.44 10.00
CA SER A 45 -3.90 2.38 8.90
C SER A 45 -2.56 1.81 9.34
N ILE A 46 -2.02 0.91 8.54
CA ILE A 46 -0.67 0.37 8.73
C ILE A 46 0.13 0.64 7.46
N LEU A 47 1.18 1.43 7.60
CA LEU A 47 2.08 1.76 6.51
C LEU A 47 3.27 0.81 6.52
N LEU A 48 3.49 0.13 5.39
CA LEU A 48 4.63 -0.75 5.16
C LEU A 48 5.61 -0.13 4.18
N ALA A 49 6.87 -0.40 4.38
CA ALA A 49 7.94 -0.02 3.47
C ALA A 49 8.85 -1.22 3.19
N ALA A 50 9.52 -1.15 2.04
CA ALA A 50 10.52 -2.12 1.61
C ALA A 50 11.82 -1.41 1.25
N SER A 51 12.94 -2.01 1.62
CA SER A 51 14.28 -1.64 1.16
C SER A 51 15.02 -2.90 0.70
N LEU A 52 16.11 -2.74 -0.05
CA LEU A 52 16.89 -3.91 -0.50
C LEU A 52 17.53 -4.63 0.67
N VAL A 53 18.14 -3.87 1.55
CA VAL A 53 18.70 -4.32 2.83
C VAL A 53 18.34 -3.32 3.92
N ASP A 54 18.48 -3.73 5.17
CA ASP A 54 18.26 -2.81 6.29
C ASP A 54 19.16 -1.58 6.18
N GLY A 55 18.59 -0.40 6.39
CA GLY A 55 19.29 0.89 6.30
C GLY A 55 19.54 1.41 4.88
N SER A 56 19.14 0.70 3.83
CA SER A 56 19.18 1.23 2.47
C SER A 56 17.91 2.02 2.13
N PRO A 57 17.94 2.82 1.05
CA PRO A 57 16.77 3.62 0.67
C PRO A 57 15.49 2.80 0.48
N ILE A 58 14.36 3.39 0.84
CA ILE A 58 13.04 2.79 0.62
C ILE A 58 12.77 2.72 -0.88
N ILE A 59 12.43 1.53 -1.36
CA ILE A 59 12.17 1.23 -2.77
C ILE A 59 10.72 0.85 -3.05
N GLY A 60 9.90 0.73 -2.02
CA GLY A 60 8.48 0.47 -2.19
C GLY A 60 7.71 0.70 -0.90
N VAL A 61 6.43 0.96 -1.05
CA VAL A 61 5.50 1.19 0.06
C VAL A 61 4.15 0.55 -0.25
N ALA A 62 3.40 0.23 0.79
CA ALA A 62 2.01 -0.20 0.71
C ALA A 62 1.28 0.20 1.99
N THR A 63 -0.01 0.47 1.90
CA THR A 63 -0.84 0.78 3.06
C THR A 63 -1.95 -0.25 3.21
N LEU A 64 -2.09 -0.81 4.41
CA LEU A 64 -3.27 -1.54 4.83
C LEU A 64 -4.20 -0.58 5.55
N SER A 65 -5.41 -0.41 5.03
CA SER A 65 -6.48 0.32 5.70
C SER A 65 -7.50 -0.68 6.26
N LEU A 66 -7.84 -0.54 7.54
CA LEU A 66 -8.82 -1.36 8.20
C LEU A 66 -10.11 -0.56 8.38
N VAL A 67 -11.20 -1.12 7.92
CA VAL A 67 -12.55 -0.57 8.08
C VAL A 67 -13.31 -1.43 9.05
N ARG A 68 -13.87 -0.80 10.08
CA ARG A 68 -14.74 -1.47 11.04
C ARG A 68 -16.18 -1.10 10.74
N ALA A 69 -17.01 -2.09 10.41
CA ALA A 69 -18.39 -1.93 10.03
C ALA A 69 -19.27 -2.95 10.77
N PRO A 70 -20.61 -2.81 10.76
CA PRO A 70 -21.49 -3.81 11.40
C PRO A 70 -21.28 -5.24 10.88
N THR A 71 -20.83 -5.40 9.64
CA THR A 71 -20.55 -6.71 9.03
C THR A 71 -19.16 -7.27 9.38
N GLY A 72 -18.36 -6.55 10.16
CA GLY A 72 -17.06 -7.00 10.61
C GLY A 72 -15.93 -6.05 10.23
N VAL A 73 -14.70 -6.55 10.32
CA VAL A 73 -13.49 -5.82 9.95
C VAL A 73 -13.11 -6.18 8.52
N HIS A 74 -12.90 -5.17 7.70
CA HIS A 74 -12.47 -5.33 6.31
C HIS A 74 -11.11 -4.67 6.11
N GLY A 75 -10.23 -5.31 5.35
CA GLY A 75 -8.97 -4.72 4.93
C GLY A 75 -9.06 -4.15 3.52
N ARG A 76 -8.34 -3.05 3.29
CA ARG A 76 -8.10 -2.51 1.96
C ARG A 76 -6.60 -2.33 1.75
N LEU A 77 -6.14 -2.78 0.60
CA LEU A 77 -4.78 -2.52 0.15
C LEU A 77 -4.79 -1.21 -0.66
N GLU A 78 -4.07 -0.21 -0.17
CA GLU A 78 -4.02 1.12 -0.75
C GLU A 78 -2.59 1.49 -1.15
N ASP A 79 -2.46 2.22 -2.25
CA ASP A 79 -1.24 2.89 -2.68
C ASP A 79 0.02 2.00 -2.67
N VAL A 80 -0.06 0.85 -3.35
CA VAL A 80 1.13 0.02 -3.58
C VAL A 80 2.00 0.68 -4.63
N ILE A 81 3.19 1.09 -4.23
CA ILE A 81 4.14 1.75 -5.12
C ILE A 81 5.48 1.04 -5.02
N VAL A 82 6.04 0.70 -6.16
CA VAL A 82 7.41 0.19 -6.28
C VAL A 82 8.19 1.15 -7.17
N ASP A 83 9.35 1.58 -6.68
CA ASP A 83 10.26 2.45 -7.44
C ASP A 83 10.54 1.82 -8.80
N GLU A 84 10.42 2.63 -9.85
CA GLU A 84 10.58 2.17 -11.23
C GLU A 84 11.93 1.50 -11.48
N SER A 85 12.98 1.92 -10.77
CA SER A 85 14.33 1.37 -10.90
C SER A 85 14.46 -0.08 -10.45
N VAL A 86 13.50 -0.61 -9.66
CA VAL A 86 13.52 -1.97 -9.10
C VAL A 86 12.25 -2.77 -9.41
N ARG A 87 11.44 -2.31 -10.36
CA ARG A 87 10.26 -3.07 -10.80
C ARG A 87 10.66 -4.43 -11.39
N GLY A 88 9.78 -5.41 -11.28
CA GLY A 88 10.03 -6.77 -11.75
C GLY A 88 10.93 -7.61 -10.83
N GLN A 89 11.38 -7.07 -9.71
CA GLN A 89 12.24 -7.77 -8.74
C GLN A 89 11.48 -8.34 -7.53
N GLY A 90 10.16 -8.42 -7.60
CA GLY A 90 9.34 -9.04 -6.56
C GLY A 90 8.95 -8.14 -5.38
N VAL A 91 9.34 -6.86 -5.39
CA VAL A 91 9.06 -5.92 -4.28
C VAL A 91 7.55 -5.77 -4.03
N GLY A 92 6.78 -5.57 -5.10
CA GLY A 92 5.32 -5.43 -5.00
C GLY A 92 4.64 -6.70 -4.48
N ALA A 93 5.14 -7.88 -4.89
CA ALA A 93 4.64 -9.16 -4.37
C ALA A 93 4.90 -9.28 -2.87
N ALA A 94 6.12 -9.03 -2.44
CA ALA A 94 6.51 -9.12 -1.03
C ALA A 94 5.70 -8.15 -0.14
N LEU A 95 5.53 -6.90 -0.56
CA LEU A 95 4.68 -5.93 0.15
C LEU A 95 3.23 -6.40 0.23
N THR A 96 2.67 -6.90 -0.87
CA THR A 96 1.27 -7.36 -0.90
C THR A 96 1.07 -8.59 -0.03
N GLU A 97 1.99 -9.54 -0.05
CA GLU A 97 1.95 -10.73 0.81
C GLU A 97 2.01 -10.36 2.31
N ASP A 98 2.84 -9.38 2.65
CA ASP A 98 2.93 -8.90 4.04
C ASP A 98 1.64 -8.18 4.48
N VAL A 99 1.01 -7.40 3.58
CA VAL A 99 -0.32 -6.81 3.84
C VAL A 99 -1.37 -7.90 4.05
N ILE A 100 -1.37 -8.97 3.23
CA ILE A 100 -2.30 -10.11 3.42
C ILE A 100 -2.10 -10.75 4.79
N ARG A 101 -0.86 -10.99 5.19
CA ARG A 101 -0.53 -11.53 6.51
C ARG A 101 -1.04 -10.64 7.63
N LEU A 102 -0.76 -9.34 7.57
CA LEU A 102 -1.22 -8.37 8.57
C LEU A 102 -2.74 -8.27 8.62
N ALA A 103 -3.43 -8.26 7.49
CA ALA A 103 -4.88 -8.22 7.45
C ALA A 103 -5.50 -9.42 8.18
N ARG A 104 -4.92 -10.62 8.01
CA ARG A 104 -5.33 -11.83 8.75
C ARG A 104 -5.10 -11.67 10.25
N GLU A 105 -3.92 -11.22 10.65
CA GLU A 105 -3.56 -11.00 12.06
C GLU A 105 -4.47 -9.98 12.74
N MET A 106 -4.91 -8.97 11.99
CA MET A 106 -5.84 -7.95 12.49
C MET A 106 -7.31 -8.38 12.45
N GLY A 107 -7.60 -9.61 12.04
CA GLY A 107 -8.96 -10.17 12.05
C GLY A 107 -9.85 -9.69 10.90
N ALA A 108 -9.27 -9.21 9.81
CA ALA A 108 -10.05 -8.80 8.65
C ALA A 108 -10.69 -10.02 7.97
N ASN A 109 -11.95 -9.88 7.57
CA ASN A 109 -12.71 -10.93 6.88
C ASN A 109 -12.24 -11.11 5.43
N TYR A 110 -11.82 -10.03 4.80
CA TYR A 110 -11.24 -10.03 3.46
C TYR A 110 -10.32 -8.82 3.28
N LEU A 111 -9.52 -8.88 2.24
CA LEU A 111 -8.70 -7.77 1.76
C LEU A 111 -9.13 -7.43 0.34
N ALA A 112 -9.52 -6.20 0.10
CA ALA A 112 -9.93 -5.71 -1.20
C ALA A 112 -8.97 -4.63 -1.71
N LEU A 113 -8.95 -4.44 -3.01
CA LEU A 113 -8.25 -3.35 -3.66
C LEU A 113 -9.00 -2.93 -4.93
N THR A 114 -8.72 -1.73 -5.40
CA THR A 114 -9.11 -1.28 -6.73
C THR A 114 -7.86 -0.99 -7.53
N SER A 115 -7.87 -1.33 -8.82
CA SER A 115 -6.75 -1.10 -9.70
C SER A 115 -7.24 -0.72 -11.09
N ASN A 116 -6.65 0.34 -11.65
CA ASN A 116 -6.97 0.75 -13.00
C ASN A 116 -6.61 -0.38 -13.99
N PRO A 117 -7.49 -0.70 -14.96
CA PRO A 117 -7.20 -1.73 -15.97
C PRO A 117 -5.90 -1.51 -16.75
N ARG A 118 -5.44 -0.26 -16.88
CA ARG A 118 -4.18 0.09 -17.56
C ARG A 118 -2.93 -0.38 -16.80
N ARG A 119 -3.05 -0.63 -15.49
CA ARG A 119 -1.96 -1.15 -14.66
C ARG A 119 -1.87 -2.67 -14.81
N GLU A 120 -1.55 -3.12 -16.01
CA GLU A 120 -1.58 -4.54 -16.39
C GLU A 120 -0.66 -5.41 -15.52
N ALA A 121 0.56 -4.94 -15.25
CA ALA A 121 1.52 -5.69 -14.42
C ALA A 121 1.02 -5.85 -12.98
N ALA A 122 0.44 -4.79 -12.40
CA ALA A 122 -0.14 -4.85 -11.06
C ALA A 122 -1.36 -5.78 -11.02
N ASN A 123 -2.25 -5.69 -12.01
CA ASN A 123 -3.42 -6.57 -12.09
C ASN A 123 -3.02 -8.05 -12.22
N ARG A 124 -2.00 -8.37 -13.01
CA ARG A 124 -1.46 -9.74 -13.11
C ARG A 124 -0.87 -10.20 -11.77
N LEU A 125 -0.16 -9.32 -11.06
CA LEU A 125 0.40 -9.62 -9.74
C LEU A 125 -0.70 -9.99 -8.76
N TYR A 126 -1.76 -9.20 -8.65
CA TYR A 126 -2.85 -9.45 -7.70
C TYR A 126 -3.55 -10.78 -7.98
N GLN A 127 -3.83 -11.10 -9.24
CA GLN A 127 -4.43 -12.37 -9.62
C GLN A 127 -3.50 -13.55 -9.28
N ARG A 128 -2.20 -13.42 -9.52
CA ARG A 128 -1.22 -14.46 -9.16
C ARG A 128 -1.14 -14.69 -7.65
N LEU A 129 -1.34 -13.64 -6.85
CA LEU A 129 -1.36 -13.74 -5.38
C LEU A 129 -2.71 -14.24 -4.82
N GLY A 130 -3.69 -14.53 -5.68
CA GLY A 130 -4.96 -15.10 -5.29
C GLY A 130 -6.12 -14.11 -5.13
N PHE A 131 -5.90 -12.83 -5.43
CA PHE A 131 -7.02 -11.90 -5.53
C PHE A 131 -7.92 -12.28 -6.69
N LYS A 132 -9.22 -12.29 -6.44
CA LYS A 132 -10.23 -12.59 -7.46
C LYS A 132 -10.90 -11.28 -7.87
N ARG A 133 -11.09 -11.13 -9.16
CA ARG A 133 -11.89 -10.05 -9.68
C ARG A 133 -13.31 -10.18 -9.14
N TRP A 134 -13.79 -9.13 -8.45
CA TRP A 134 -15.08 -9.16 -7.78
C TRP A 134 -16.13 -8.50 -8.65
N GLU A 135 -17.27 -9.17 -8.84
CA GLU A 135 -18.39 -8.63 -9.60
C GLU A 135 -19.22 -7.72 -8.70
N THR A 136 -18.93 -6.43 -8.75
CA THR A 136 -19.61 -5.39 -7.99
C THR A 136 -19.41 -4.05 -8.68
N ASN A 137 -20.26 -3.07 -8.37
CA ASN A 137 -20.08 -1.71 -8.84
C ASN A 137 -19.29 -0.91 -7.80
N VAL A 138 -18.33 -0.13 -8.26
CA VAL A 138 -17.62 0.84 -7.44
C VAL A 138 -18.17 2.22 -7.75
N TYR A 139 -18.62 2.92 -6.71
CA TYR A 139 -19.10 4.30 -6.84
C TYR A 139 -18.18 5.24 -6.08
N ARG A 140 -17.96 6.43 -6.65
CA ARG A 140 -17.18 7.48 -6.03
C ARG A 140 -17.96 8.79 -6.09
N PHE A 141 -17.97 9.51 -4.98
CA PHE A 141 -18.49 10.88 -4.91
C PHE A 141 -17.35 11.77 -4.41
N ASP A 142 -16.98 12.77 -5.20
CA ASP A 142 -15.93 13.72 -4.83
C ASP A 142 -16.50 14.80 -3.89
N LEU A 143 -15.80 15.03 -2.79
CA LEU A 143 -16.18 15.97 -1.73
C LEU A 143 -15.52 17.34 -1.90
#